data_cbd7e63c4fadd93926b099a7bc38ad4f
#
_entry.id   cbd7e63c4fadd93926b099a7bc38ad4f
#
_cell.length_a   1.000
_cell.length_b   1.000
_cell.length_c   1.000
_cell.angle_alpha   90.00
_cell.angle_beta   90.00
_cell.angle_gamma   90.00
#
_symmetry.space_group_name_H-M   'P 1'
#
loop_
_entity.id
_entity.type
_entity.pdbx_description
1 polymer ?
#
loop_
_entity_poly.entity_id
_entity_poly.type
_entity_poly.pdbx_seq_one_letter_code
_entity_poly.pdbx_strand_id
1 'polypeptide(L)'
;MDILLIGLSFLYIFLVIGFSIIIFRKNQGELSRKFIHIMVGNWIFISIFFTDVKAAILVPAVFIIINILSRKYKLISSMERQDNSWGTVYYSISLCVAVAVRFATGWNIFPIIGILIMAYGDGLAALVGKKFGGRKPYFFAPKTLAGSVTVFIVSTAVTIITILTVGDPKNIVRIGIGTVYMIGFCNGLLSAFIEAAGTKGSDNLTLPLGSALFATLAFYYGDIFFFVYFIFSAGVLLLSLKFRLLTPDGVIAAILTAITLYLLGDVWIALSLYTFYFLGSIVSKIKDKRKLEADRFQESGGARTWKQVVCNSLPACILVFCKYFSPENIEFSLLSFVVFAAANADTFSSEIGVLGKGKVFSIITGKNIQRGVSGGVSWVGFFAGLTGGFLSAWLAFPQFGYQGVAFVTLTAFLGTLIDSILGALFQRKYLTKEGIISDKKVYDNQKPIKGFSWMSNNTVNLISLCIVVLLGYAINLIWKIT
;
A
#
# COMPACT_ATOMS: atom_id res chain seq x y z
N MET A 1 32.59 12.26 10.98
CA MET A 1 31.88 12.90 9.85
C MET A 1 30.37 12.99 10.14
N ASP A 2 29.71 11.94 10.54
CA ASP A 2 28.25 11.89 10.73
C ASP A 2 27.74 12.82 11.85
N ILE A 3 28.48 13.02 12.95
CA ILE A 3 28.14 14.00 13.99
C ILE A 3 28.09 15.43 13.42
N LEU A 4 29.06 15.79 12.56
CA LEU A 4 29.06 17.08 11.87
C LEU A 4 27.86 17.22 10.94
N LEU A 5 27.51 16.16 10.18
CA LEU A 5 26.36 16.16 9.29
C LEU A 5 25.04 16.27 10.05
N ILE A 6 24.91 15.68 11.25
CA ILE A 6 23.76 15.87 12.14
C ILE A 6 23.66 17.36 12.52
N GLY A 7 24.76 17.96 12.99
CA GLY A 7 24.78 19.39 13.35
C GLY A 7 24.41 20.30 12.18
N LEU A 8 25.01 20.05 10.99
CA LEU A 8 24.69 20.79 9.75
C LEU A 8 23.23 20.62 9.33
N SER A 9 22.66 19.42 9.51
CA SER A 9 21.26 19.14 9.19
C SER A 9 20.30 19.96 10.06
N PHE A 10 20.51 19.98 11.37
CA PHE A 10 19.70 20.81 12.27
C PHE A 10 19.88 22.29 11.98
N LEU A 11 21.12 22.76 11.79
CA LEU A 11 21.40 24.14 11.43
C LEU A 11 20.68 24.54 10.14
N TYR A 12 20.77 23.70 9.10
CA TYR A 12 20.08 23.93 7.83
C TYR A 12 18.56 24.08 8.01
N ILE A 13 17.93 23.17 8.73
CA ILE A 13 16.46 23.19 8.91
C ILE A 13 16.04 24.40 9.76
N PHE A 14 16.79 24.75 10.82
CA PHE A 14 16.53 25.95 11.62
C PHE A 14 16.70 27.23 10.81
N LEU A 15 17.71 27.31 9.93
CA LEU A 15 17.88 28.43 9.02
C LEU A 15 16.72 28.55 8.05
N VAL A 16 16.24 27.46 7.47
CA VAL A 16 15.07 27.44 6.57
C VAL A 16 13.83 27.96 7.28
N ILE A 17 13.55 27.50 8.50
CA ILE A 17 12.41 27.96 9.29
C ILE A 17 12.56 29.44 9.64
N GLY A 18 13.72 29.86 10.14
CA GLY A 18 14.00 31.25 10.47
C GLY A 18 13.87 32.20 9.28
N PHE A 19 14.43 31.81 8.13
CA PHE A 19 14.32 32.57 6.87
C PHE A 19 12.86 32.66 6.40
N SER A 20 12.09 31.60 6.53
CA SER A 20 10.67 31.64 6.21
C SER A 20 9.88 32.61 7.08
N ILE A 21 10.17 32.68 8.37
CA ILE A 21 9.53 33.61 9.31
C ILE A 21 9.86 35.07 8.92
N ILE A 22 11.11 35.35 8.55
CA ILE A 22 11.56 36.70 8.16
C ILE A 22 10.92 37.14 6.85
N ILE A 23 10.96 36.28 5.77
CA ILE A 23 10.48 36.64 4.44
C ILE A 23 8.96 36.79 4.43
N PHE A 24 8.25 35.87 5.09
CA PHE A 24 6.78 35.82 5.06
C PHE A 24 6.13 36.48 6.30
N ARG A 25 6.85 37.37 7.01
CA ARG A 25 6.41 38.00 8.26
C ARG A 25 5.01 38.62 8.19
N LYS A 26 4.60 39.16 7.02
CA LYS A 26 3.29 39.79 6.82
C LYS A 26 2.22 38.81 6.24
N ASN A 27 2.61 37.65 5.74
CA ASN A 27 1.70 36.74 5.05
C ASN A 27 2.10 35.28 5.32
N GLN A 28 1.92 34.83 6.56
CA GLN A 28 2.17 33.45 7.00
C GLN A 28 1.09 32.50 6.46
N GLY A 29 0.99 32.43 5.13
CA GLY A 29 0.00 31.63 4.46
C GLY A 29 0.60 30.40 3.76
N GLU A 30 -0.07 29.93 2.75
CA GLU A 30 0.31 28.76 1.97
C GLU A 30 1.71 28.89 1.34
N LEU A 31 2.13 30.12 0.94
CA LEU A 31 3.45 30.37 0.37
C LEU A 31 4.59 30.06 1.36
N SER A 32 4.49 30.54 2.60
CA SER A 32 5.47 30.25 3.65
C SER A 32 5.60 28.74 3.89
N ARG A 33 4.46 28.06 4.01
CA ARG A 33 4.42 26.62 4.22
C ARG A 33 5.04 25.86 3.05
N LYS A 34 4.71 26.21 1.79
CA LYS A 34 5.27 25.57 0.61
C LYS A 34 6.76 25.87 0.42
N PHE A 35 7.21 27.06 0.80
CA PHE A 35 8.64 27.38 0.87
C PHE A 35 9.39 26.45 1.82
N ILE A 36 8.92 26.31 3.08
CA ILE A 36 9.53 25.39 4.05
C ILE A 36 9.50 23.95 3.49
N HIS A 37 8.39 23.52 2.92
CA HIS A 37 8.21 22.19 2.35
C HIS A 37 9.24 21.88 1.27
N ILE A 38 9.44 22.79 0.32
CA ILE A 38 10.43 22.64 -0.75
C ILE A 38 11.85 22.65 -0.18
N MET A 39 12.17 23.63 0.67
CA MET A 39 13.51 23.78 1.20
C MET A 39 13.92 22.63 2.12
N VAL A 40 13.03 22.14 2.99
CA VAL A 40 13.29 20.95 3.82
C VAL A 40 13.55 19.72 2.96
N GLY A 41 12.89 19.58 1.81
CA GLY A 41 13.15 18.48 0.88
C GLY A 41 14.59 18.45 0.34
N ASN A 42 15.22 19.61 0.19
CA ASN A 42 16.62 19.69 -0.23
C ASN A 42 17.62 19.14 0.81
N TRP A 43 17.17 18.87 2.05
CA TRP A 43 17.96 18.14 3.02
C TRP A 43 18.41 16.78 2.49
N ILE A 44 17.70 16.20 1.52
CA ILE A 44 18.07 14.93 0.90
C ILE A 44 19.50 14.96 0.36
N PHE A 45 19.98 16.09 -0.16
CA PHE A 45 21.36 16.25 -0.65
C PHE A 45 22.39 16.22 0.47
N ILE A 46 22.04 16.58 1.71
CA ILE A 46 22.90 16.40 2.88
C ILE A 46 22.87 14.93 3.30
N SER A 47 21.72 14.28 3.21
CA SER A 47 21.53 12.91 3.66
C SER A 47 22.39 11.88 2.91
N ILE A 48 22.75 12.15 1.66
CA ILE A 48 23.59 11.23 0.85
C ILE A 48 25.00 11.07 1.38
N PHE A 49 25.51 12.03 2.17
CA PHE A 49 26.87 11.99 2.74
C PHE A 49 26.97 11.22 4.05
N PHE A 50 25.84 10.83 4.67
CA PHE A 50 25.86 9.98 5.86
C PHE A 50 26.38 8.59 5.54
N THR A 51 27.23 8.06 6.44
CA THR A 51 27.81 6.72 6.34
C THR A 51 27.16 5.73 7.30
N ASP A 52 26.51 6.19 8.37
CA ASP A 52 25.76 5.37 9.32
C ASP A 52 24.24 5.63 9.22
N VAL A 53 23.47 4.53 9.14
CA VAL A 53 22.02 4.60 9.02
C VAL A 53 21.35 5.23 10.24
N LYS A 54 21.85 4.96 11.45
CA LYS A 54 21.28 5.52 12.69
C LYS A 54 21.44 7.03 12.74
N ALA A 55 22.62 7.53 12.34
CA ALA A 55 22.90 8.96 12.24
C ALA A 55 22.00 9.63 11.19
N ALA A 56 21.82 9.02 10.03
CA ALA A 56 21.01 9.54 8.94
C ALA A 56 19.51 9.59 9.29
N ILE A 57 18.99 8.57 9.97
CA ILE A 57 17.58 8.51 10.39
C ILE A 57 17.29 9.41 11.59
N LEU A 58 18.26 9.70 12.44
CA LEU A 58 18.08 10.48 13.65
C LEU A 58 17.40 11.84 13.37
N VAL A 59 17.86 12.54 12.32
CA VAL A 59 17.36 13.87 11.98
C VAL A 59 15.86 13.85 11.65
N PRO A 60 15.39 13.09 10.64
CA PRO A 60 13.97 13.03 10.32
C PRO A 60 13.14 12.40 11.45
N ALA A 61 13.69 11.46 12.24
CA ALA A 61 13.00 10.86 13.40
C ALA A 61 12.71 11.89 14.49
N VAL A 62 13.66 12.78 14.80
CA VAL A 62 13.44 13.91 15.73
C VAL A 62 12.32 14.82 15.21
N PHE A 63 12.27 15.08 13.89
CA PHE A 63 11.19 15.89 13.30
C PHE A 63 9.84 15.20 13.30
N ILE A 64 9.75 13.86 13.32
CA ILE A 64 8.47 13.16 13.57
C ILE A 64 7.92 13.57 14.93
N ILE A 65 8.76 13.52 15.97
CA ILE A 65 8.37 13.89 17.35
C ILE A 65 7.99 15.36 17.42
N ILE A 66 8.82 16.25 16.87
CA ILE A 66 8.56 17.70 16.84
C ILE A 66 7.23 17.99 16.15
N ASN A 67 6.95 17.37 14.99
CA ASN A 67 5.72 17.61 14.24
C ASN A 67 4.48 17.05 14.96
N ILE A 68 4.59 15.94 15.69
CA ILE A 68 3.50 15.43 16.54
C ILE A 68 3.23 16.38 17.68
N LEU A 69 4.28 16.88 18.35
CA LEU A 69 4.15 17.84 19.45
C LEU A 69 3.62 19.21 18.96
N SER A 70 4.15 19.71 17.83
CA SER A 70 3.67 20.93 17.19
C SER A 70 2.18 20.85 16.90
N ARG A 71 1.72 19.75 16.33
CA ARG A 71 0.30 19.53 16.07
C ARG A 71 -0.55 19.53 17.35
N LYS A 72 -0.05 18.90 18.43
CA LYS A 72 -0.78 18.83 19.71
C LYS A 72 -0.83 20.19 20.41
N TYR A 73 0.26 20.94 20.41
CA TYR A 73 0.45 22.20 21.17
C TYR A 73 0.44 23.46 20.31
N LYS A 74 0.25 23.33 18.97
CA LYS A 74 0.24 24.44 17.99
C LYS A 74 1.51 25.32 18.07
N LEU A 75 2.68 24.68 18.16
CA LEU A 75 3.96 25.37 18.38
C LEU A 75 4.44 26.16 17.15
N ILE A 76 4.15 25.69 15.93
CA ILE A 76 4.62 26.29 14.67
C ILE A 76 3.41 26.55 13.78
N SER A 77 2.77 27.70 13.94
CA SER A 77 1.56 28.09 13.20
C SER A 77 1.75 28.15 11.68
N SER A 78 2.96 28.45 11.20
CA SER A 78 3.31 28.50 9.78
C SER A 78 3.34 27.11 9.09
N MET A 79 3.38 26.02 9.84
CA MET A 79 3.41 24.65 9.32
C MET A 79 2.05 23.94 9.41
N GLU A 80 1.09 24.49 10.15
CA GLU A 80 -0.20 23.83 10.40
C GLU A 80 -1.24 24.19 9.35
N ARG A 81 -1.99 23.17 8.90
CA ARG A 81 -3.21 23.36 8.11
C ARG A 81 -4.42 23.48 9.03
N GLN A 82 -5.38 24.32 8.67
CA GLN A 82 -6.67 24.44 9.37
C GLN A 82 -7.49 23.13 9.34
N ASP A 83 -7.20 22.23 8.40
CA ASP A 83 -7.91 20.95 8.18
C ASP A 83 -7.42 19.78 9.06
N ASN A 84 -6.61 20.04 10.06
CA ASN A 84 -6.12 19.02 11.00
C ASN A 84 -5.37 17.84 10.33
N SER A 85 -4.66 18.08 9.20
CA SER A 85 -3.99 17.07 8.42
C SER A 85 -2.70 16.55 9.10
N TRP A 86 -2.31 15.30 8.80
CA TRP A 86 -1.06 14.69 9.29
C TRP A 86 0.13 14.90 8.34
N GLY A 87 0.00 15.77 7.35
CA GLY A 87 0.97 15.92 6.26
C GLY A 87 2.41 16.13 6.71
N THR A 88 2.67 16.99 7.71
CA THR A 88 4.03 17.23 8.21
C THR A 88 4.66 16.01 8.88
N VAL A 89 3.87 15.25 9.63
CA VAL A 89 4.31 13.99 10.24
C VAL A 89 4.61 12.95 9.16
N TYR A 90 3.72 12.78 8.18
CA TYR A 90 3.92 11.87 7.05
C TYR A 90 5.16 12.23 6.22
N TYR A 91 5.46 13.51 6.08
CA TYR A 91 6.67 13.96 5.39
C TYR A 91 7.94 13.51 6.11
N SER A 92 8.02 13.68 7.42
CA SER A 92 9.17 13.20 8.21
C SER A 92 9.28 11.68 8.20
N ILE A 93 8.15 10.97 8.23
CA ILE A 93 8.14 9.51 8.10
C ILE A 93 8.68 9.08 6.73
N SER A 94 8.26 9.74 5.65
CA SER A 94 8.74 9.41 4.30
C SER A 94 10.24 9.64 4.14
N LEU A 95 10.80 10.69 4.77
CA LEU A 95 12.25 10.91 4.83
C LEU A 95 12.98 9.78 5.56
N CYS A 96 12.48 9.34 6.73
CA CYS A 96 13.05 8.20 7.46
C CYS A 96 13.06 6.93 6.60
N VAL A 97 11.92 6.61 5.99
CA VAL A 97 11.78 5.39 5.17
C VAL A 97 12.69 5.48 3.94
N ALA A 98 12.72 6.63 3.25
CA ALA A 98 13.54 6.80 2.06
C ALA A 98 15.03 6.61 2.35
N VAL A 99 15.52 7.16 3.47
CA VAL A 99 16.91 6.98 3.91
C VAL A 99 17.16 5.53 4.33
N ALA A 100 16.26 4.91 5.09
CA ALA A 100 16.39 3.51 5.51
C ALA A 100 16.48 2.55 4.32
N VAL A 101 15.63 2.74 3.30
CA VAL A 101 15.65 1.94 2.07
C VAL A 101 17.00 2.09 1.35
N ARG A 102 17.55 3.30 1.22
CA ARG A 102 18.86 3.50 0.64
C ARG A 102 19.96 2.67 1.32
N PHE A 103 20.00 2.69 2.65
CA PHE A 103 21.01 1.95 3.41
C PHE A 103 20.80 0.43 3.32
N ALA A 104 19.55 -0.03 3.28
CA ALA A 104 19.23 -1.45 3.19
C ALA A 104 19.52 -2.05 1.80
N THR A 105 19.31 -1.27 0.73
CA THR A 105 19.34 -1.78 -0.64
C THR A 105 20.50 -1.25 -1.48
N GLY A 106 21.13 -0.15 -1.08
CA GLY A 106 22.10 0.58 -1.90
C GLY A 106 21.47 1.43 -3.03
N TRP A 107 20.14 1.56 -3.08
CA TRP A 107 19.43 2.32 -4.12
C TRP A 107 19.54 3.82 -3.91
N ASN A 108 20.63 4.43 -4.37
CA ASN A 108 20.89 5.86 -4.16
C ASN A 108 19.86 6.78 -4.84
N ILE A 109 19.27 6.37 -5.96
CA ILE A 109 18.24 7.17 -6.66
C ILE A 109 16.91 7.21 -5.90
N PHE A 110 16.60 6.19 -5.07
CA PHE A 110 15.32 6.06 -4.37
C PHE A 110 14.97 7.30 -3.51
N PRO A 111 15.80 7.69 -2.53
CA PRO A 111 15.46 8.83 -1.67
C PRO A 111 15.43 10.14 -2.44
N ILE A 112 16.32 10.33 -3.43
CA ILE A 112 16.41 11.58 -4.19
C ILE A 112 15.15 11.76 -5.04
N ILE A 113 14.75 10.76 -5.82
CA ILE A 113 13.54 10.83 -6.66
C ILE A 113 12.32 11.11 -5.78
N GLY A 114 12.10 10.31 -4.73
CA GLY A 114 10.90 10.42 -3.91
C GLY A 114 10.79 11.79 -3.24
N ILE A 115 11.83 12.22 -2.57
CA ILE A 115 11.79 13.43 -1.77
C ILE A 115 11.76 14.68 -2.64
N LEU A 116 12.47 14.72 -3.77
CA LEU A 116 12.42 15.87 -4.67
C LEU A 116 11.07 15.97 -5.40
N ILE A 117 10.46 14.84 -5.79
CA ILE A 117 9.10 14.84 -6.36
C ILE A 117 8.10 15.39 -5.36
N MET A 118 8.19 14.95 -4.10
CA MET A 118 7.36 15.46 -3.02
C MET A 118 7.59 16.96 -2.81
N ALA A 119 8.84 17.40 -2.67
CA ALA A 119 9.19 18.76 -2.38
C ALA A 119 8.76 19.71 -3.51
N TYR A 120 9.19 19.43 -4.73
CA TYR A 120 8.95 20.30 -5.88
C TYR A 120 7.62 20.00 -6.58
N GLY A 121 7.23 18.73 -6.73
CA GLY A 121 5.99 18.35 -7.40
C GLY A 121 4.76 18.85 -6.66
N ASP A 122 4.54 18.41 -5.41
CA ASP A 122 3.44 18.90 -4.59
C ASP A 122 3.62 20.38 -4.19
N GLY A 123 4.87 20.80 -3.92
CA GLY A 123 5.18 22.17 -3.58
C GLY A 123 4.70 23.17 -4.64
N LEU A 124 5.10 22.97 -5.89
CA LEU A 124 4.76 23.84 -7.01
C LEU A 124 3.32 23.64 -7.50
N ALA A 125 2.80 22.40 -7.48
CA ALA A 125 1.43 22.11 -7.92
C ALA A 125 0.37 22.91 -7.17
N ALA A 126 0.53 23.08 -5.86
CA ALA A 126 -0.37 23.87 -5.05
C ALA A 126 -0.34 25.36 -5.42
N LEU A 127 0.85 25.91 -5.71
CA LEU A 127 1.03 27.31 -6.10
C LEU A 127 0.46 27.56 -7.51
N VAL A 128 0.80 26.68 -8.47
CA VAL A 128 0.33 26.77 -9.85
C VAL A 128 -1.18 26.55 -9.91
N GLY A 129 -1.68 25.52 -9.23
CA GLY A 129 -3.11 25.23 -9.16
C GLY A 129 -3.94 26.36 -8.57
N LYS A 130 -3.39 27.09 -7.57
CA LYS A 130 -4.05 28.28 -7.00
C LYS A 130 -3.98 29.49 -7.95
N LYS A 131 -2.85 29.71 -8.61
CA LYS A 131 -2.65 30.86 -9.50
C LYS A 131 -3.47 30.75 -10.79
N PHE A 132 -3.46 29.59 -11.43
CA PHE A 132 -4.12 29.39 -12.71
C PHE A 132 -5.54 28.83 -12.56
N GLY A 133 -5.91 28.30 -11.42
CA GLY A 133 -7.24 27.76 -11.12
C GLY A 133 -7.66 26.66 -12.09
N GLY A 134 -8.89 26.72 -12.53
CA GLY A 134 -9.39 25.98 -13.66
C GLY A 134 -10.13 24.71 -13.36
N ARG A 135 -10.19 23.85 -14.37
CA ARG A 135 -10.97 22.62 -14.41
C ARG A 135 -10.51 21.62 -13.36
N LYS A 136 -11.46 21.06 -12.61
CA LYS A 136 -11.24 19.95 -11.66
C LYS A 136 -11.71 18.65 -12.33
N PRO A 137 -10.81 17.92 -13.01
CA PRO A 137 -11.21 16.80 -13.87
C PRO A 137 -11.57 15.52 -13.09
N TYR A 138 -11.17 15.46 -11.82
CA TYR A 138 -11.32 14.23 -11.04
C TYR A 138 -12.65 14.20 -10.30
N PHE A 139 -13.45 13.15 -10.49
CA PHE A 139 -14.70 12.95 -9.74
C PHE A 139 -14.46 12.59 -8.26
N PHE A 140 -13.23 12.21 -7.90
CA PHE A 140 -12.84 11.75 -6.57
C PHE A 140 -12.02 12.79 -5.78
N ALA A 141 -11.59 13.91 -6.40
CA ALA A 141 -10.71 14.86 -5.74
C ALA A 141 -10.96 16.31 -6.24
N PRO A 142 -10.87 17.33 -5.36
CA PRO A 142 -11.02 18.73 -5.72
C PRO A 142 -9.74 19.35 -6.31
N LYS A 143 -8.84 18.55 -6.87
CA LYS A 143 -7.55 18.97 -7.44
C LYS A 143 -7.74 19.59 -8.84
N THR A 144 -6.87 20.55 -9.19
CA THR A 144 -6.93 21.25 -10.48
C THR A 144 -6.08 20.55 -11.54
N LEU A 145 -6.48 20.65 -12.81
CA LEU A 145 -5.69 20.11 -13.92
C LEU A 145 -4.30 20.76 -13.99
N ALA A 146 -4.21 22.07 -13.78
CA ALA A 146 -2.93 22.79 -13.77
C ALA A 146 -1.96 22.24 -12.70
N GLY A 147 -2.47 21.94 -11.50
CA GLY A 147 -1.69 21.30 -10.45
C GLY A 147 -1.17 19.94 -10.85
N SER A 148 -2.03 19.07 -11.38
CA SER A 148 -1.64 17.72 -11.79
C SER A 148 -0.64 17.71 -12.97
N VAL A 149 -0.79 18.63 -13.94
CA VAL A 149 0.20 18.82 -15.03
C VAL A 149 1.54 19.27 -14.45
N THR A 150 1.53 20.13 -13.43
CA THR A 150 2.76 20.54 -12.75
C THR A 150 3.46 19.37 -12.09
N VAL A 151 2.73 18.52 -11.33
CA VAL A 151 3.30 17.30 -10.75
C VAL A 151 3.87 16.40 -11.84
N PHE A 152 3.12 16.17 -12.91
CA PHE A 152 3.57 15.35 -14.05
C PHE A 152 4.92 15.82 -14.61
N ILE A 153 5.01 17.13 -14.95
CA ILE A 153 6.22 17.70 -15.58
C ILE A 153 7.41 17.63 -14.60
N VAL A 154 7.20 18.06 -13.35
CA VAL A 154 8.25 18.09 -12.33
C VAL A 154 8.73 16.68 -12.00
N SER A 155 7.82 15.72 -11.81
CA SER A 155 8.18 14.34 -11.49
C SER A 155 8.91 13.66 -12.65
N THR A 156 8.49 13.91 -13.89
CA THR A 156 9.19 13.44 -15.09
C THR A 156 10.63 13.97 -15.12
N ALA A 157 10.80 15.29 -14.96
CA ALA A 157 12.11 15.93 -14.99
C ALA A 157 13.02 15.45 -13.85
N VAL A 158 12.52 15.44 -12.61
CA VAL A 158 13.28 14.96 -11.43
C VAL A 158 13.73 13.52 -11.62
N THR A 159 12.86 12.64 -12.12
CA THR A 159 13.19 11.23 -12.35
C THR A 159 14.31 11.09 -13.38
N ILE A 160 14.16 11.74 -14.54
CA ILE A 160 15.16 11.67 -15.63
C ILE A 160 16.50 12.22 -15.14
N ILE A 161 16.51 13.43 -14.57
CA ILE A 161 17.74 14.09 -14.11
C ILE A 161 18.43 13.23 -13.04
N THR A 162 17.68 12.70 -12.06
CA THR A 162 18.27 11.88 -11.00
C THR A 162 18.87 10.59 -11.55
N ILE A 163 18.18 9.90 -12.46
CA ILE A 163 18.73 8.68 -13.07
C ILE A 163 20.00 8.99 -13.83
N LEU A 164 20.03 10.07 -14.62
CA LEU A 164 21.19 10.44 -15.44
C LEU A 164 22.40 10.93 -14.62
N THR A 165 22.18 11.51 -13.43
CA THR A 165 23.26 12.10 -12.62
C THR A 165 23.72 11.18 -11.48
N VAL A 166 22.84 10.37 -10.92
CA VAL A 166 23.09 9.54 -9.72
C VAL A 166 22.91 8.06 -10.00
N GLY A 167 22.19 7.70 -11.05
CA GLY A 167 21.98 6.30 -11.45
C GLY A 167 23.28 5.60 -11.82
N ASP A 168 23.33 4.28 -11.63
CA ASP A 168 24.47 3.46 -12.02
C ASP A 168 24.66 3.54 -13.56
N PRO A 169 25.83 3.99 -14.04
CA PRO A 169 26.11 4.10 -15.47
C PRO A 169 25.97 2.77 -16.23
N LYS A 170 26.29 1.63 -15.60
CA LYS A 170 26.12 0.30 -16.20
C LYS A 170 24.64 -0.01 -16.47
N ASN A 171 23.77 0.34 -15.54
CA ASN A 171 22.33 0.18 -15.74
C ASN A 171 21.79 1.14 -16.81
N ILE A 172 22.26 2.38 -16.87
CA ILE A 172 21.86 3.33 -17.92
C ILE A 172 22.22 2.77 -19.30
N VAL A 173 23.42 2.23 -19.47
CA VAL A 173 23.84 1.58 -20.73
C VAL A 173 22.99 0.36 -21.04
N ARG A 174 22.71 -0.49 -20.02
CA ARG A 174 21.90 -1.71 -20.16
C ARG A 174 20.50 -1.42 -20.68
N ILE A 175 19.81 -0.43 -20.10
CA ILE A 175 18.40 -0.13 -20.46
C ILE A 175 18.28 0.84 -21.63
N GLY A 176 19.30 1.62 -21.91
CA GLY A 176 19.31 2.66 -22.93
C GLY A 176 18.60 3.95 -22.50
N ILE A 177 19.00 5.05 -23.10
CA ILE A 177 18.51 6.40 -22.77
C ILE A 177 17.00 6.54 -23.02
N GLY A 178 16.46 5.90 -24.07
CA GLY A 178 15.03 5.91 -24.36
C GLY A 178 14.19 5.33 -23.23
N THR A 179 14.67 4.26 -22.59
CA THR A 179 14.00 3.67 -21.42
C THR A 179 14.03 4.61 -20.22
N VAL A 180 15.12 5.38 -20.02
CA VAL A 180 15.18 6.39 -18.95
C VAL A 180 14.08 7.44 -19.13
N TYR A 181 13.88 7.93 -20.37
CA TYR A 181 12.77 8.86 -20.67
C TYR A 181 11.40 8.22 -20.41
N MET A 182 11.23 6.94 -20.76
CA MET A 182 9.99 6.20 -20.53
C MET A 182 9.71 6.01 -19.04
N ILE A 183 10.74 5.69 -18.24
CA ILE A 183 10.62 5.64 -16.77
C ILE A 183 10.16 7.00 -16.22
N GLY A 184 10.82 8.10 -16.65
CA GLY A 184 10.44 9.44 -16.24
C GLY A 184 9.00 9.78 -16.57
N PHE A 185 8.57 9.53 -17.80
CA PHE A 185 7.20 9.79 -18.27
C PHE A 185 6.17 8.97 -17.47
N CYS A 186 6.36 7.67 -17.32
CA CYS A 186 5.46 6.80 -16.56
C CYS A 186 5.41 7.16 -15.07
N ASN A 187 6.57 7.51 -14.48
CA ASN A 187 6.62 7.98 -13.09
C ASN A 187 5.92 9.33 -12.91
N GLY A 188 6.02 10.21 -13.90
CA GLY A 188 5.27 11.48 -13.93
C GLY A 188 3.76 11.25 -13.89
N LEU A 189 3.25 10.35 -14.74
CA LEU A 189 1.82 9.99 -14.76
C LEU A 189 1.38 9.38 -13.43
N LEU A 190 2.14 8.43 -12.89
CA LEU A 190 1.86 7.79 -11.61
C LEU A 190 1.86 8.82 -10.47
N SER A 191 2.86 9.70 -10.42
CA SER A 191 2.98 10.75 -9.41
C SER A 191 1.81 11.73 -9.45
N ALA A 192 1.39 12.16 -10.64
CA ALA A 192 0.23 13.03 -10.80
C ALA A 192 -1.07 12.35 -10.31
N PHE A 193 -1.22 11.06 -10.56
CA PHE A 193 -2.35 10.30 -10.04
C PHE A 193 -2.30 10.14 -8.51
N ILE A 194 -1.13 9.80 -7.95
CA ILE A 194 -0.96 9.66 -6.50
C ILE A 194 -1.27 10.98 -5.78
N GLU A 195 -0.76 12.10 -6.30
CA GLU A 195 -1.03 13.44 -5.75
C GLU A 195 -2.52 13.77 -5.80
N ALA A 196 -3.17 13.52 -6.96
CA ALA A 196 -4.59 13.78 -7.13
C ALA A 196 -5.47 12.94 -6.18
N ALA A 197 -5.09 11.70 -5.91
CA ALA A 197 -5.83 10.79 -5.02
C ALA A 197 -5.54 11.02 -3.52
N GLY A 198 -4.48 11.77 -3.18
CA GLY A 198 -4.09 12.05 -1.80
C GLY A 198 -5.13 12.86 -1.03
N THR A 199 -5.42 12.44 0.20
CA THR A 199 -6.38 13.10 1.10
C THR A 199 -5.78 13.32 2.47
N LYS A 200 -6.16 14.41 3.14
CA LYS A 200 -5.72 14.73 4.53
C LYS A 200 -4.20 14.66 4.73
N GLY A 201 -3.41 14.97 3.68
CA GLY A 201 -1.94 14.96 3.72
C GLY A 201 -1.29 13.59 3.52
N SER A 202 -2.06 12.55 3.14
CA SER A 202 -1.48 11.22 2.84
C SER A 202 -0.58 11.22 1.61
N ASP A 203 -0.75 12.19 0.71
CA ASP A 203 0.14 12.48 -0.42
C ASP A 203 1.60 12.65 0.04
N ASN A 204 1.83 13.25 1.21
CA ASN A 204 3.17 13.42 1.78
C ASN A 204 3.88 12.10 2.18
N LEU A 205 3.17 10.98 2.18
CA LEU A 205 3.73 9.65 2.37
C LEU A 205 3.69 8.84 1.06
N THR A 206 2.54 8.82 0.41
CA THR A 206 2.32 7.96 -0.76
C THR A 206 3.03 8.46 -2.01
N LEU A 207 3.11 9.77 -2.22
CA LEU A 207 3.78 10.35 -3.39
C LEU A 207 5.30 10.07 -3.37
N PRO A 208 6.06 10.43 -2.31
CA PRO A 208 7.50 10.20 -2.32
C PRO A 208 7.85 8.71 -2.36
N LEU A 209 7.19 7.87 -1.57
CA LEU A 209 7.52 6.45 -1.52
C LEU A 209 7.06 5.70 -2.77
N GLY A 210 5.88 6.01 -3.29
CA GLY A 210 5.34 5.37 -4.48
C GLY A 210 6.10 5.72 -5.76
N SER A 211 6.42 7.00 -5.97
CA SER A 211 7.20 7.44 -7.13
C SER A 211 8.65 6.92 -7.08
N ALA A 212 9.28 6.94 -5.88
CA ALA A 212 10.61 6.39 -5.69
C ALA A 212 10.64 4.88 -5.97
N LEU A 213 9.68 4.14 -5.45
CA LEU A 213 9.58 2.70 -5.63
C LEU A 213 9.43 2.35 -7.13
N PHE A 214 8.48 2.98 -7.81
CA PHE A 214 8.28 2.75 -9.24
C PHE A 214 9.55 3.04 -10.05
N ALA A 215 10.11 4.25 -9.90
CA ALA A 215 11.24 4.66 -10.71
C ALA A 215 12.49 3.81 -10.44
N THR A 216 12.74 3.46 -9.19
CA THR A 216 13.89 2.64 -8.80
C THR A 216 13.76 1.22 -9.30
N LEU A 217 12.61 0.57 -9.08
CA LEU A 217 12.38 -0.78 -9.56
C LEU A 217 12.42 -0.85 -11.10
N ALA A 218 11.80 0.13 -11.78
CA ALA A 218 11.86 0.22 -13.23
C ALA A 218 13.30 0.41 -13.75
N PHE A 219 14.12 1.18 -13.05
CA PHE A 219 15.52 1.42 -13.43
C PHE A 219 16.41 0.18 -13.27
N TYR A 220 16.27 -0.55 -12.15
CA TYR A 220 17.13 -1.70 -11.86
C TYR A 220 16.65 -3.00 -12.52
N TYR A 221 15.33 -3.18 -12.69
CA TYR A 221 14.72 -4.47 -13.09
C TYR A 221 13.79 -4.36 -14.29
N GLY A 222 13.38 -3.14 -14.69
CA GLY A 222 12.42 -2.97 -15.78
C GLY A 222 13.01 -3.35 -17.13
N ASP A 223 12.17 -4.01 -17.92
CA ASP A 223 12.35 -4.31 -19.34
C ASP A 223 11.12 -3.82 -20.13
N ILE A 224 11.07 -4.10 -21.42
CA ILE A 224 9.93 -3.70 -22.25
C ILE A 224 8.62 -4.38 -21.78
N PHE A 225 8.69 -5.61 -21.32
CA PHE A 225 7.52 -6.34 -20.84
C PHE A 225 6.98 -5.74 -19.54
N PHE A 226 7.86 -5.21 -18.68
CA PHE A 226 7.45 -4.45 -17.50
C PHE A 226 6.58 -3.25 -17.86
N PHE A 227 6.94 -2.48 -18.88
CA PHE A 227 6.13 -1.30 -19.29
C PHE A 227 4.78 -1.72 -19.88
N VAL A 228 4.74 -2.80 -20.64
CA VAL A 228 3.46 -3.39 -21.12
C VAL A 228 2.60 -3.81 -19.93
N TYR A 229 3.19 -4.52 -18.97
CA TYR A 229 2.52 -4.93 -17.73
C TYR A 229 2.03 -3.74 -16.91
N PHE A 230 2.86 -2.70 -16.77
CA PHE A 230 2.48 -1.47 -16.05
C PHE A 230 1.30 -0.75 -16.71
N ILE A 231 1.31 -0.59 -18.02
CA ILE A 231 0.22 0.06 -18.77
C ILE A 231 -1.07 -0.76 -18.64
N PHE A 232 -0.97 -2.08 -18.80
CA PHE A 232 -2.10 -3.01 -18.58
C PHE A 232 -2.65 -2.85 -17.16
N SER A 233 -1.77 -2.91 -16.14
CA SER A 233 -2.13 -2.77 -14.73
C SER A 233 -2.81 -1.45 -14.43
N ALA A 234 -2.22 -0.35 -14.91
CA ALA A 234 -2.79 0.98 -14.74
C ALA A 234 -4.17 1.08 -15.40
N GLY A 235 -4.34 0.54 -16.62
CA GLY A 235 -5.62 0.50 -17.32
C GLY A 235 -6.69 -0.25 -16.54
N VAL A 236 -6.40 -1.48 -16.11
CA VAL A 236 -7.33 -2.32 -15.32
C VAL A 236 -7.72 -1.63 -14.02
N LEU A 237 -6.74 -1.10 -13.29
CA LEU A 237 -6.97 -0.53 -11.96
C LEU A 237 -7.67 0.85 -12.05
N LEU A 238 -7.41 1.65 -13.07
CA LEU A 238 -8.17 2.89 -13.33
C LEU A 238 -9.62 2.59 -13.74
N LEU A 239 -9.86 1.56 -14.56
CA LEU A 239 -11.22 1.10 -14.85
C LEU A 239 -11.96 0.65 -13.59
N SER A 240 -11.26 0.12 -12.61
CA SER A 240 -11.82 -0.28 -11.32
C SER A 240 -12.42 0.89 -10.53
N LEU A 241 -11.91 2.11 -10.71
CA LEU A 241 -12.53 3.33 -10.17
C LEU A 241 -13.90 3.58 -10.79
N LYS A 242 -14.01 3.45 -12.13
CA LYS A 242 -15.28 3.65 -12.85
C LYS A 242 -16.34 2.65 -12.39
N PHE A 243 -15.95 1.41 -12.14
CA PHE A 243 -16.83 0.35 -11.68
C PHE A 243 -16.99 0.30 -10.15
N ARG A 244 -16.40 1.25 -9.41
CA ARG A 244 -16.42 1.32 -7.94
C ARG A 244 -15.98 0.01 -7.26
N LEU A 245 -14.96 -0.65 -7.83
CA LEU A 245 -14.34 -1.85 -7.26
C LEU A 245 -13.22 -1.50 -6.29
N LEU A 246 -12.52 -0.41 -6.57
CA LEU A 246 -11.45 0.17 -5.75
C LEU A 246 -11.73 1.64 -5.47
N THR A 247 -11.28 2.10 -4.31
CA THR A 247 -11.16 3.53 -4.00
C THR A 247 -9.89 4.09 -4.64
N PRO A 248 -9.72 5.42 -4.80
CA PRO A 248 -8.50 5.99 -5.39
C PRO A 248 -7.22 5.59 -4.66
N ASP A 249 -7.24 5.59 -3.32
CA ASP A 249 -6.15 5.10 -2.48
C ASP A 249 -5.93 3.59 -2.61
N GLY A 250 -7.00 2.82 -2.82
CA GLY A 250 -6.94 1.40 -3.15
C GLY A 250 -6.26 1.12 -4.48
N VAL A 251 -6.49 1.96 -5.50
CA VAL A 251 -5.80 1.86 -6.80
C VAL A 251 -4.29 2.12 -6.65
N ILE A 252 -3.90 3.14 -5.89
CA ILE A 252 -2.47 3.40 -5.62
C ILE A 252 -1.82 2.18 -4.98
N ALA A 253 -2.41 1.66 -3.90
CA ALA A 253 -1.90 0.48 -3.22
C ALA A 253 -1.80 -0.73 -4.16
N ALA A 254 -2.81 -0.95 -5.00
CA ALA A 254 -2.81 -2.07 -5.95
C ALA A 254 -1.75 -1.93 -7.05
N ILE A 255 -1.54 -0.71 -7.61
CA ILE A 255 -0.48 -0.45 -8.60
C ILE A 255 0.90 -0.72 -7.98
N LEU A 256 1.17 -0.16 -6.81
CA LEU A 256 2.46 -0.36 -6.14
C LEU A 256 2.72 -1.82 -5.78
N THR A 257 1.68 -2.53 -5.30
CA THR A 257 1.75 -3.97 -5.06
C THR A 257 2.05 -4.74 -6.36
N ALA A 258 1.31 -4.46 -7.43
CA ALA A 258 1.47 -5.14 -8.71
C ALA A 258 2.89 -4.97 -9.28
N ILE A 259 3.44 -3.76 -9.22
CA ILE A 259 4.81 -3.44 -9.65
C ILE A 259 5.83 -4.22 -8.82
N THR A 260 5.68 -4.21 -7.48
CA THR A 260 6.59 -4.92 -6.57
C THR A 260 6.61 -6.42 -6.84
N LEU A 261 5.43 -7.03 -6.99
CA LEU A 261 5.30 -8.46 -7.23
C LEU A 261 5.85 -8.88 -8.59
N TYR A 262 5.71 -8.03 -9.63
CA TYR A 262 6.25 -8.31 -10.95
C TYR A 262 7.78 -8.25 -10.95
N LEU A 263 8.35 -7.17 -10.39
CA LEU A 263 9.77 -6.87 -10.54
C LEU A 263 10.66 -7.60 -9.52
N LEU A 264 10.17 -7.86 -8.31
CA LEU A 264 10.92 -8.59 -7.28
C LEU A 264 10.52 -10.07 -7.19
N GLY A 265 9.32 -10.40 -7.65
CA GLY A 265 8.83 -11.77 -7.75
C GLY A 265 9.05 -12.34 -9.15
N ASP A 266 7.96 -12.44 -9.87
CA ASP A 266 7.89 -12.81 -11.30
C ASP A 266 6.46 -12.57 -11.84
N VAL A 267 6.26 -12.80 -13.14
CA VAL A 267 4.96 -12.62 -13.80
C VAL A 267 3.85 -13.50 -13.22
N TRP A 268 4.15 -14.72 -12.77
CA TRP A 268 3.14 -15.66 -12.25
C TRP A 268 2.65 -15.24 -10.89
N ILE A 269 3.57 -14.77 -10.01
CA ILE A 269 3.20 -14.19 -8.71
C ILE A 269 2.38 -12.93 -8.92
N ALA A 270 2.76 -12.07 -9.85
CA ALA A 270 2.00 -10.86 -10.18
C ALA A 270 0.60 -11.19 -10.73
N LEU A 271 0.47 -12.21 -11.57
CA LEU A 271 -0.83 -12.70 -12.07
C LEU A 271 -1.70 -13.26 -10.94
N SER A 272 -1.12 -13.80 -9.87
CA SER A 272 -1.88 -14.27 -8.70
C SER A 272 -2.65 -13.13 -8.01
N LEU A 273 -2.08 -11.93 -7.95
CA LEU A 273 -2.79 -10.74 -7.47
C LEU A 273 -4.02 -10.44 -8.33
N TYR A 274 -3.88 -10.49 -9.67
CA TYR A 274 -5.02 -10.25 -10.57
C TYR A 274 -6.07 -11.34 -10.50
N THR A 275 -5.64 -12.60 -10.36
CA THR A 275 -6.56 -13.73 -10.17
C THR A 275 -7.40 -13.53 -8.91
N PHE A 276 -6.75 -13.21 -7.78
CA PHE A 276 -7.45 -12.84 -6.55
C PHE A 276 -8.38 -11.65 -6.75
N TYR A 277 -7.91 -10.60 -7.43
CA TYR A 277 -8.70 -9.40 -7.67
C TYR A 277 -9.94 -9.66 -8.51
N PHE A 278 -9.79 -10.35 -9.67
CA PHE A 278 -10.89 -10.60 -10.59
C PHE A 278 -11.88 -11.60 -10.03
N LEU A 279 -11.40 -12.77 -9.58
CA LEU A 279 -12.27 -13.82 -9.03
C LEU A 279 -13.00 -13.32 -7.79
N GLY A 280 -12.29 -12.69 -6.86
CA GLY A 280 -12.90 -12.09 -5.68
C GLY A 280 -13.92 -11.01 -6.02
N SER A 281 -13.65 -10.16 -7.04
CA SER A 281 -14.60 -9.13 -7.46
C SER A 281 -15.85 -9.70 -8.14
N ILE A 282 -15.72 -10.79 -8.92
CA ILE A 282 -16.86 -11.48 -9.54
C ILE A 282 -17.77 -12.04 -8.44
N VAL A 283 -17.20 -12.77 -7.48
CA VAL A 283 -17.96 -13.43 -6.42
C VAL A 283 -18.60 -12.38 -5.48
N SER A 284 -17.89 -11.30 -5.15
CA SER A 284 -18.43 -10.22 -4.32
C SER A 284 -19.59 -9.47 -4.98
N LYS A 285 -19.71 -9.47 -6.30
CA LYS A 285 -20.81 -8.83 -7.04
C LYS A 285 -22.06 -9.68 -7.23
N ILE A 286 -22.04 -10.94 -6.85
CA ILE A 286 -23.24 -11.78 -6.89
C ILE A 286 -24.30 -11.17 -5.97
N LYS A 287 -25.47 -10.84 -6.53
CA LYS A 287 -26.61 -10.29 -5.79
C LYS A 287 -27.58 -11.38 -5.40
N ASP A 288 -27.81 -11.54 -4.12
CA ASP A 288 -28.82 -12.47 -3.55
C ASP A 288 -29.42 -11.84 -2.29
N LYS A 289 -30.68 -12.12 -1.98
CA LYS A 289 -31.37 -11.60 -0.79
C LYS A 289 -30.65 -11.99 0.50
N ARG A 290 -30.15 -13.20 0.62
CA ARG A 290 -29.41 -13.72 1.78
C ARG A 290 -28.08 -12.99 1.99
N LYS A 291 -27.42 -12.63 0.89
CA LYS A 291 -26.19 -11.83 0.94
C LYS A 291 -26.49 -10.40 1.42
N LEU A 292 -27.56 -9.79 0.92
CA LEU A 292 -27.99 -8.47 1.39
C LEU A 292 -28.36 -8.45 2.89
N GLU A 293 -28.91 -9.54 3.42
CA GLU A 293 -29.13 -9.70 4.87
C GLU A 293 -27.80 -9.87 5.62
N ALA A 294 -26.87 -10.69 5.12
CA ALA A 294 -25.57 -10.90 5.74
C ALA A 294 -24.71 -9.60 5.76
N ASP A 295 -24.74 -8.80 4.68
CA ASP A 295 -24.02 -7.53 4.55
C ASP A 295 -24.41 -6.49 5.61
N ARG A 296 -25.57 -6.65 6.26
CA ARG A 296 -25.98 -5.80 7.40
C ARG A 296 -25.09 -6.01 8.62
N PHE A 297 -24.54 -7.21 8.78
CA PHE A 297 -23.75 -7.64 9.94
C PHE A 297 -22.25 -7.66 9.68
N GLN A 298 -21.83 -7.70 8.42
CA GLN A 298 -20.41 -7.72 8.02
C GLN A 298 -19.78 -6.34 8.05
N GLU A 299 -18.52 -6.25 8.49
CA GLU A 299 -17.74 -5.01 8.45
C GLU A 299 -17.34 -4.63 7.01
N SER A 300 -17.19 -5.60 6.12
CA SER A 300 -16.76 -5.42 4.74
C SER A 300 -17.93 -5.18 3.79
N GLY A 301 -17.77 -4.21 2.88
CA GLY A 301 -18.72 -3.90 1.81
C GLY A 301 -18.27 -2.68 1.01
N GLY A 302 -18.60 -2.61 -0.29
CA GLY A 302 -18.26 -1.48 -1.17
C GLY A 302 -16.92 -1.61 -1.88
N ALA A 303 -16.39 -0.47 -2.37
CA ALA A 303 -15.10 -0.42 -3.05
C ALA A 303 -13.96 -0.74 -2.09
N ARG A 304 -13.00 -1.58 -2.52
CA ARG A 304 -11.84 -1.97 -1.68
C ARG A 304 -10.92 -0.78 -1.48
N THR A 305 -10.58 -0.52 -0.22
CA THR A 305 -9.68 0.54 0.20
C THR A 305 -8.22 0.08 0.20
N TRP A 306 -7.27 1.03 0.32
CA TRP A 306 -5.85 0.70 0.48
C TRP A 306 -5.58 -0.28 1.63
N LYS A 307 -6.33 -0.18 2.75
CA LYS A 307 -6.18 -1.08 3.89
C LYS A 307 -6.46 -2.53 3.50
N GLN A 308 -7.54 -2.76 2.76
CA GLN A 308 -7.90 -4.11 2.29
C GLN A 308 -6.88 -4.65 1.29
N VAL A 309 -6.39 -3.80 0.36
CA VAL A 309 -5.35 -4.20 -0.59
C VAL A 309 -4.07 -4.58 0.16
N VAL A 310 -3.58 -3.71 1.04
CA VAL A 310 -2.34 -3.95 1.79
C VAL A 310 -2.46 -5.17 2.70
N CYS A 311 -3.54 -5.29 3.48
CA CYS A 311 -3.70 -6.44 4.40
C CYS A 311 -3.71 -7.79 3.66
N ASN A 312 -4.22 -7.85 2.43
CA ASN A 312 -4.28 -9.08 1.64
C ASN A 312 -3.03 -9.34 0.79
N SER A 313 -2.12 -8.37 0.63
CA SER A 313 -0.95 -8.50 -0.24
C SER A 313 0.39 -8.29 0.45
N LEU A 314 0.42 -7.64 1.62
CA LEU A 314 1.67 -7.34 2.33
C LEU A 314 2.52 -8.57 2.62
N PRO A 315 1.98 -9.73 3.06
CA PRO A 315 2.81 -10.91 3.27
C PRO A 315 3.51 -11.36 1.98
N ALA A 316 2.84 -11.31 0.82
CA ALA A 316 3.45 -11.64 -0.47
C ALA A 316 4.52 -10.61 -0.87
N CYS A 317 4.30 -9.32 -0.64
CA CYS A 317 5.31 -8.28 -0.87
C CYS A 317 6.56 -8.50 -0.01
N ILE A 318 6.40 -8.88 1.26
CA ILE A 318 7.53 -9.22 2.15
C ILE A 318 8.28 -10.44 1.60
N LEU A 319 7.58 -11.49 1.17
CA LEU A 319 8.20 -12.70 0.64
C LEU A 319 9.02 -12.44 -0.62
N VAL A 320 8.51 -11.67 -1.59
CA VAL A 320 9.27 -11.31 -2.79
C VAL A 320 10.44 -10.39 -2.47
N PHE A 321 10.32 -9.57 -1.44
CA PHE A 321 11.43 -8.75 -0.95
C PHE A 321 12.50 -9.62 -0.26
N CYS A 322 12.13 -10.63 0.51
CA CYS A 322 13.06 -11.62 1.06
C CYS A 322 13.76 -12.41 -0.05
N LYS A 323 13.02 -12.79 -1.11
CA LYS A 323 13.60 -13.42 -2.31
C LYS A 323 14.67 -12.54 -2.97
N TYR A 324 14.50 -11.23 -2.97
CA TYR A 324 15.50 -10.30 -3.50
C TYR A 324 16.85 -10.41 -2.77
N PHE A 325 16.84 -10.61 -1.45
CA PHE A 325 18.08 -10.78 -0.66
C PHE A 325 18.61 -12.21 -0.64
N SER A 326 17.79 -13.18 -0.99
CA SER A 326 18.11 -14.62 -1.00
C SER A 326 17.47 -15.29 -2.21
N PRO A 327 17.97 -15.02 -3.43
CA PRO A 327 17.38 -15.51 -4.67
C PRO A 327 17.35 -17.04 -4.81
N GLU A 328 18.21 -17.73 -4.12
CA GLU A 328 18.31 -19.20 -4.07
C GLU A 328 17.12 -19.85 -3.34
N ASN A 329 16.45 -19.10 -2.44
CA ASN A 329 15.34 -19.62 -1.65
C ASN A 329 14.03 -19.54 -2.43
N ILE A 330 13.76 -20.54 -3.23
CA ILE A 330 12.58 -20.64 -4.09
C ILE A 330 11.26 -20.77 -3.29
N GLU A 331 11.35 -21.15 -2.00
CA GLU A 331 10.21 -21.20 -1.09
C GLU A 331 9.47 -19.86 -0.98
N PHE A 332 10.18 -18.74 -1.05
CA PHE A 332 9.53 -17.42 -1.02
C PHE A 332 8.56 -17.22 -2.19
N SER A 333 8.89 -17.78 -3.36
CA SER A 333 7.97 -17.79 -4.51
C SER A 333 6.76 -18.68 -4.24
N LEU A 334 6.96 -19.91 -3.77
CA LEU A 334 5.90 -20.86 -3.45
C LEU A 334 4.92 -20.27 -2.42
N LEU A 335 5.45 -19.69 -1.34
CA LEU A 335 4.64 -19.08 -0.29
C LEU A 335 3.90 -17.81 -0.74
N SER A 336 4.44 -17.08 -1.73
CA SER A 336 3.73 -15.94 -2.33
C SER A 336 2.45 -16.36 -3.04
N PHE A 337 2.44 -17.52 -3.71
CA PHE A 337 1.21 -18.10 -4.28
C PHE A 337 0.22 -18.49 -3.18
N VAL A 338 0.69 -19.04 -2.06
CA VAL A 338 -0.18 -19.38 -0.91
C VAL A 338 -0.92 -18.16 -0.40
N VAL A 339 -0.29 -16.99 -0.31
CA VAL A 339 -0.94 -15.75 0.18
C VAL A 339 -2.18 -15.41 -0.65
N PHE A 340 -2.06 -15.33 -1.97
CA PHE A 340 -3.19 -14.95 -2.84
C PHE A 340 -4.23 -16.06 -2.96
N ALA A 341 -3.81 -17.31 -2.95
CA ALA A 341 -4.72 -18.44 -2.92
C ALA A 341 -5.54 -18.49 -1.63
N ALA A 342 -4.93 -18.21 -0.47
CA ALA A 342 -5.61 -18.14 0.82
C ALA A 342 -6.59 -16.96 0.89
N ALA A 343 -6.18 -15.78 0.42
CA ALA A 343 -7.06 -14.62 0.34
C ALA A 343 -8.28 -14.88 -0.58
N ASN A 344 -8.07 -15.62 -1.67
CA ASN A 344 -9.15 -16.00 -2.59
C ASN A 344 -10.05 -17.09 -2.00
N ALA A 345 -9.47 -18.09 -1.33
CA ALA A 345 -10.21 -19.13 -0.61
C ALA A 345 -11.14 -18.53 0.45
N ASP A 346 -10.63 -17.59 1.24
CA ASP A 346 -11.42 -16.88 2.25
C ASP A 346 -12.55 -16.05 1.62
N THR A 347 -12.25 -15.30 0.55
CA THR A 347 -13.27 -14.52 -0.18
C THR A 347 -14.36 -15.42 -0.73
N PHE A 348 -14.01 -16.55 -1.35
CA PHE A 348 -15.00 -17.49 -1.88
C PHE A 348 -15.82 -18.13 -0.76
N SER A 349 -15.16 -18.53 0.34
CA SER A 349 -15.83 -19.12 1.49
C SER A 349 -16.85 -18.18 2.12
N SER A 350 -16.47 -16.90 2.33
CA SER A 350 -17.34 -15.90 2.94
C SER A 350 -18.46 -15.45 2.00
N GLU A 351 -18.17 -15.14 0.74
CA GLU A 351 -19.14 -14.58 -0.21
C GLU A 351 -20.12 -15.63 -0.78
N ILE A 352 -19.63 -16.82 -1.12
CA ILE A 352 -20.49 -17.93 -1.60
C ILE A 352 -21.13 -18.66 -0.42
N GLY A 353 -20.44 -18.77 0.70
CA GLY A 353 -20.95 -19.45 1.89
C GLY A 353 -22.28 -18.88 2.39
N VAL A 354 -22.46 -17.55 2.28
CA VAL A 354 -23.71 -16.89 2.67
C VAL A 354 -24.89 -17.16 1.71
N LEU A 355 -24.61 -17.59 0.47
CA LEU A 355 -25.63 -17.96 -0.50
C LEU A 355 -26.28 -19.32 -0.21
N GLY A 356 -25.61 -20.17 0.57
CA GLY A 356 -26.11 -21.52 0.90
C GLY A 356 -27.44 -21.48 1.66
N LYS A 357 -28.33 -22.45 1.42
CA LYS A 357 -29.61 -22.58 2.16
C LYS A 357 -29.44 -23.19 3.56
N GLY A 358 -28.30 -23.84 3.83
CA GLY A 358 -28.01 -24.55 5.07
C GLY A 358 -27.79 -23.64 6.26
N LYS A 359 -27.65 -24.22 7.44
CA LYS A 359 -27.30 -23.53 8.70
C LYS A 359 -25.84 -23.09 8.67
N VAL A 360 -25.53 -21.99 9.35
CA VAL A 360 -24.18 -21.51 9.60
C VAL A 360 -23.81 -21.83 11.04
N PHE A 361 -22.66 -22.44 11.25
CA PHE A 361 -22.21 -22.86 12.57
C PHE A 361 -20.97 -22.05 12.99
N SER A 362 -20.86 -21.75 14.25
CA SER A 362 -19.62 -21.24 14.83
C SER A 362 -18.54 -22.30 14.75
N ILE A 363 -17.39 -21.98 14.17
CA ILE A 363 -16.24 -22.90 14.07
C ILE A 363 -15.72 -23.32 15.47
N ILE A 364 -15.94 -22.50 16.50
CA ILE A 364 -15.48 -22.77 17.87
C ILE A 364 -16.48 -23.58 18.67
N THR A 365 -17.78 -23.23 18.60
CA THR A 365 -18.80 -23.82 19.50
C THR A 365 -19.69 -24.85 18.82
N GLY A 366 -19.65 -24.97 17.49
CA GLY A 366 -20.55 -25.82 16.71
C GLY A 366 -22.01 -25.37 16.71
N LYS A 367 -22.37 -24.31 17.45
CA LYS A 367 -23.74 -23.80 17.54
C LYS A 367 -24.10 -22.96 16.33
N ASN A 368 -25.40 -22.91 15.99
CA ASN A 368 -25.89 -22.01 14.95
C ASN A 368 -25.61 -20.55 15.31
N ILE A 369 -25.15 -19.79 14.33
CA ILE A 369 -24.93 -18.34 14.45
C ILE A 369 -25.55 -17.60 13.26
N GLN A 370 -25.70 -16.28 13.44
CA GLN A 370 -26.19 -15.39 12.38
C GLN A 370 -25.26 -15.39 11.18
N ARG A 371 -25.83 -15.47 9.96
CA ARG A 371 -25.07 -15.33 8.70
C ARG A 371 -24.39 -13.98 8.63
N GLY A 372 -23.17 -13.95 8.11
CA GLY A 372 -22.37 -12.74 7.98
C GLY A 372 -21.59 -12.34 9.22
N VAL A 373 -21.70 -13.06 10.32
CA VAL A 373 -20.87 -12.85 11.51
C VAL A 373 -19.60 -13.69 11.40
N SER A 374 -18.45 -13.08 11.67
CA SER A 374 -17.12 -13.71 11.61
C SER A 374 -17.02 -14.95 12.50
N GLY A 375 -16.37 -15.98 11.95
CA GLY A 375 -16.26 -17.30 12.58
C GLY A 375 -17.41 -18.24 12.26
N GLY A 376 -18.34 -17.83 11.38
CA GLY A 376 -19.40 -18.68 10.83
C GLY A 376 -18.91 -19.54 9.69
N VAL A 377 -19.10 -20.85 9.77
CA VAL A 377 -18.75 -21.80 8.72
C VAL A 377 -19.99 -22.53 8.19
N SER A 378 -19.99 -22.85 6.91
CA SER A 378 -21.03 -23.63 6.25
C SER A 378 -20.41 -24.62 5.26
N TRP A 379 -21.08 -25.71 4.95
CA TRP A 379 -20.60 -26.67 3.93
C TRP A 379 -20.41 -26.01 2.57
N VAL A 380 -21.31 -25.10 2.19
CA VAL A 380 -21.19 -24.35 0.93
C VAL A 380 -19.94 -23.48 0.94
N GLY A 381 -19.66 -22.77 2.05
CA GLY A 381 -18.44 -21.99 2.24
C GLY A 381 -17.17 -22.85 2.22
N PHE A 382 -17.22 -24.04 2.83
CA PHE A 382 -16.11 -24.98 2.83
C PHE A 382 -15.69 -25.38 1.40
N PHE A 383 -16.64 -25.86 0.58
CA PHE A 383 -16.33 -26.23 -0.80
C PHE A 383 -15.99 -25.03 -1.69
N ALA A 384 -16.64 -23.89 -1.46
CA ALA A 384 -16.31 -22.65 -2.16
C ALA A 384 -14.88 -22.19 -1.87
N GLY A 385 -14.46 -22.23 -0.60
CA GLY A 385 -13.10 -21.88 -0.20
C GLY A 385 -12.05 -22.79 -0.84
N LEU A 386 -12.29 -24.10 -0.84
CA LEU A 386 -11.41 -25.06 -1.52
C LEU A 386 -11.31 -24.76 -3.03
N THR A 387 -12.45 -24.47 -3.68
CA THR A 387 -12.49 -24.10 -5.10
C THR A 387 -11.73 -22.79 -5.37
N GLY A 388 -11.94 -21.75 -4.58
CA GLY A 388 -11.26 -20.46 -4.74
C GLY A 388 -9.75 -20.58 -4.57
N GLY A 389 -9.30 -21.35 -3.58
CA GLY A 389 -7.89 -21.68 -3.37
C GLY A 389 -7.29 -22.42 -4.55
N PHE A 390 -7.96 -23.47 -5.03
CA PHE A 390 -7.53 -24.29 -6.18
C PHE A 390 -7.40 -23.47 -7.47
N LEU A 391 -8.38 -22.62 -7.79
CA LEU A 391 -8.32 -21.77 -8.98
C LEU A 391 -7.11 -20.82 -8.97
N SER A 392 -6.75 -20.29 -7.80
CA SER A 392 -5.56 -19.42 -7.66
C SER A 392 -4.26 -20.22 -7.66
N ALA A 393 -4.28 -21.43 -7.11
CA ALA A 393 -3.10 -22.30 -7.00
C ALA A 393 -2.53 -22.72 -8.36
N TRP A 394 -3.32 -22.71 -9.44
CA TRP A 394 -2.86 -23.03 -10.79
C TRP A 394 -1.74 -22.14 -11.29
N LEU A 395 -1.61 -20.92 -10.77
CA LEU A 395 -0.53 -20.02 -11.13
C LEU A 395 0.84 -20.48 -10.59
N ALA A 396 0.87 -21.39 -9.63
CA ALA A 396 2.10 -22.03 -9.17
C ALA A 396 2.57 -23.17 -10.09
N PHE A 397 1.69 -23.67 -10.98
CA PHE A 397 1.99 -24.82 -11.83
C PHE A 397 3.25 -24.67 -12.70
N PRO A 398 3.51 -23.51 -13.37
CA PRO A 398 4.69 -23.37 -14.22
C PRO A 398 6.02 -23.53 -13.49
N GLN A 399 6.06 -23.25 -12.17
CA GLN A 399 7.28 -23.32 -11.37
C GLN A 399 7.37 -24.60 -10.52
N PHE A 400 6.24 -25.09 -10.03
CA PHE A 400 6.18 -26.14 -9.01
C PHE A 400 5.36 -27.38 -9.42
N GLY A 401 4.81 -27.40 -10.66
CA GLY A 401 4.03 -28.54 -11.17
C GLY A 401 2.77 -28.84 -10.34
N TYR A 402 2.23 -30.03 -10.49
CA TYR A 402 1.02 -30.46 -9.77
C TYR A 402 1.22 -30.53 -8.25
N GLN A 403 2.41 -30.86 -7.79
CA GLN A 403 2.71 -30.90 -6.35
C GLN A 403 2.60 -29.51 -5.73
N GLY A 404 3.13 -28.48 -6.39
CA GLY A 404 2.97 -27.10 -5.97
C GLY A 404 1.51 -26.66 -5.96
N VAL A 405 0.72 -27.01 -6.98
CA VAL A 405 -0.73 -26.72 -7.03
C VAL A 405 -1.46 -27.36 -5.85
N ALA A 406 -1.19 -28.64 -5.57
CA ALA A 406 -1.81 -29.35 -4.44
C ALA A 406 -1.40 -28.71 -3.10
N PHE A 407 -0.12 -28.42 -2.91
CA PHE A 407 0.41 -27.77 -1.73
C PHE A 407 -0.25 -26.40 -1.49
N VAL A 408 -0.24 -25.53 -2.51
CA VAL A 408 -0.82 -24.19 -2.42
C VAL A 408 -2.31 -24.28 -2.12
N THR A 409 -3.06 -25.19 -2.77
CA THR A 409 -4.50 -25.38 -2.55
C THR A 409 -4.80 -25.77 -1.10
N LEU A 410 -4.11 -26.79 -0.57
CA LEU A 410 -4.36 -27.30 0.79
C LEU A 410 -3.96 -26.27 1.84
N THR A 411 -2.80 -25.65 1.67
CA THR A 411 -2.31 -24.61 2.60
C THR A 411 -3.22 -23.37 2.56
N ALA A 412 -3.68 -22.95 1.40
CA ALA A 412 -4.62 -21.84 1.25
C ALA A 412 -5.95 -22.13 1.96
N PHE A 413 -6.46 -23.35 1.83
CA PHE A 413 -7.69 -23.76 2.50
C PHE A 413 -7.54 -23.74 4.05
N LEU A 414 -6.39 -24.18 4.58
CA LEU A 414 -6.10 -24.03 6.01
C LEU A 414 -6.15 -22.54 6.45
N GLY A 415 -5.72 -21.62 5.59
CA GLY A 415 -5.83 -20.18 5.83
C GLY A 415 -7.25 -19.71 6.07
N THR A 416 -8.22 -20.22 5.30
CA THR A 416 -9.64 -19.90 5.50
C THR A 416 -10.17 -20.38 6.87
N LEU A 417 -9.72 -21.55 7.34
CA LEU A 417 -10.07 -22.03 8.67
C LEU A 417 -9.45 -21.18 9.78
N ILE A 418 -8.17 -20.80 9.61
CA ILE A 418 -7.48 -19.91 10.55
C ILE A 418 -8.18 -18.56 10.62
N ASP A 419 -8.56 -17.97 9.48
CA ASP A 419 -9.31 -16.72 9.43
C ASP A 419 -10.63 -16.82 10.22
N SER A 420 -11.39 -17.89 9.99
CA SER A 420 -12.63 -18.16 10.71
C SER A 420 -12.41 -18.31 12.23
N ILE A 421 -11.34 -18.98 12.67
CA ILE A 421 -11.00 -19.15 14.08
C ILE A 421 -10.63 -17.78 14.70
N LEU A 422 -9.73 -17.03 14.06
CA LEU A 422 -9.32 -15.71 14.52
C LEU A 422 -10.51 -14.74 14.57
N GLY A 423 -11.37 -14.76 13.55
CA GLY A 423 -12.59 -13.97 13.48
C GLY A 423 -13.58 -14.31 14.61
N ALA A 424 -13.73 -15.60 14.95
CA ALA A 424 -14.60 -16.03 16.05
C ALA A 424 -14.10 -15.56 17.43
N LEU A 425 -12.76 -15.66 17.65
CA LEU A 425 -12.14 -15.44 18.96
C LEU A 425 -11.80 -13.97 19.22
N PHE A 426 -11.22 -13.29 18.23
CA PHE A 426 -10.51 -12.04 18.46
C PHE A 426 -11.10 -10.84 17.72
N GLN A 427 -11.87 -11.03 16.62
CA GLN A 427 -12.47 -9.91 15.90
C GLN A 427 -13.48 -9.17 16.77
N ARG A 428 -13.43 -7.83 16.71
CA ARG A 428 -14.36 -6.96 17.44
C ARG A 428 -15.80 -7.20 17.00
N LYS A 429 -16.71 -7.35 17.96
CA LYS A 429 -18.14 -7.57 17.73
C LYS A 429 -18.97 -6.57 18.51
N TYR A 430 -20.09 -6.18 17.94
CA TYR A 430 -21.00 -5.17 18.47
C TYR A 430 -22.40 -5.76 18.63
N LEU A 431 -23.22 -5.16 19.49
CA LEU A 431 -24.61 -5.53 19.64
C LEU A 431 -25.48 -4.56 18.84
N THR A 432 -26.37 -5.07 18.00
CA THR A 432 -27.39 -4.23 17.32
C THR A 432 -28.48 -3.82 18.31
N LYS A 433 -29.33 -2.86 17.93
CA LYS A 433 -30.49 -2.47 18.75
C LYS A 433 -31.46 -3.63 19.01
N GLU A 434 -31.47 -4.62 18.15
CA GLU A 434 -32.30 -5.82 18.20
C GLU A 434 -31.65 -6.96 19.01
N GLY A 435 -30.50 -6.71 19.65
CA GLY A 435 -29.80 -7.73 20.43
C GLY A 435 -29.00 -8.76 19.59
N ILE A 436 -28.79 -8.51 18.29
CA ILE A 436 -28.05 -9.40 17.38
C ILE A 436 -26.57 -9.02 17.37
N ILE A 437 -25.68 -10.01 17.35
CA ILE A 437 -24.23 -9.81 17.22
C ILE A 437 -23.89 -9.41 15.77
N SER A 438 -23.07 -8.37 15.62
CA SER A 438 -22.61 -7.83 14.34
C SER A 438 -21.14 -7.47 14.39
N ASP A 439 -20.41 -7.64 13.28
CA ASP A 439 -19.03 -7.16 13.12
C ASP A 439 -18.99 -5.66 12.79
N LYS A 440 -20.14 -5.08 12.40
CA LYS A 440 -20.29 -3.68 12.02
C LYS A 440 -20.83 -2.85 13.19
N LYS A 441 -20.23 -1.65 13.40
CA LYS A 441 -20.80 -0.66 14.34
C LYS A 441 -22.17 -0.18 13.87
N VAL A 442 -23.09 -0.03 14.81
CA VAL A 442 -24.45 0.49 14.54
C VAL A 442 -24.52 2.01 14.77
N TYR A 443 -23.69 2.54 15.68
CA TYR A 443 -23.59 3.98 15.97
C TYR A 443 -22.17 4.39 16.33
N ASP A 444 -21.86 5.67 16.19
CA ASP A 444 -20.55 6.23 16.50
C ASP A 444 -20.22 6.04 17.99
N ASN A 445 -18.93 5.81 18.30
CA ASN A 445 -18.41 5.55 19.66
C ASN A 445 -18.90 4.27 20.35
N GLN A 446 -19.59 3.37 19.65
CA GLN A 446 -19.96 2.07 20.20
C GLN A 446 -18.71 1.26 20.59
N LYS A 447 -18.65 0.80 21.84
CA LYS A 447 -17.60 -0.12 22.29
C LYS A 447 -17.92 -1.56 21.86
N PRO A 448 -16.93 -2.35 21.48
CA PRO A 448 -17.14 -3.76 21.18
C PRO A 448 -17.54 -4.53 22.45
N ILE A 449 -18.50 -5.46 22.31
CA ILE A 449 -18.93 -6.35 23.38
C ILE A 449 -18.04 -7.60 23.48
N LYS A 450 -17.30 -7.94 22.39
CA LYS A 450 -16.40 -9.07 22.30
C LYS A 450 -15.25 -8.75 21.33
N GLY A 451 -14.11 -9.42 21.51
CA GLY A 451 -12.91 -9.21 20.71
C GLY A 451 -12.13 -7.94 21.09
N PHE A 452 -11.03 -7.71 20.42
CA PHE A 452 -10.18 -6.53 20.65
C PHE A 452 -10.64 -5.37 19.78
N SER A 453 -10.66 -4.15 20.32
CA SER A 453 -11.12 -2.94 19.59
C SER A 453 -10.34 -2.64 18.32
N TRP A 454 -9.04 -3.01 18.26
CA TRP A 454 -8.15 -2.84 17.11
C TRP A 454 -8.28 -3.99 16.09
N MET A 455 -8.87 -5.14 16.45
CA MET A 455 -8.97 -6.31 15.60
C MET A 455 -10.18 -6.18 14.66
N SER A 456 -9.95 -5.52 13.53
CA SER A 456 -10.90 -5.41 12.41
C SER A 456 -10.82 -6.65 11.51
N ASN A 457 -11.75 -6.80 10.57
CA ASN A 457 -11.68 -7.84 9.54
C ASN A 457 -10.36 -7.76 8.73
N ASN A 458 -9.89 -6.57 8.38
CA ASN A 458 -8.61 -6.40 7.68
C ASN A 458 -7.42 -6.90 8.51
N THR A 459 -7.46 -6.67 9.82
CA THR A 459 -6.40 -7.13 10.73
C THR A 459 -6.42 -8.66 10.87
N VAL A 460 -7.61 -9.26 10.91
CA VAL A 460 -7.78 -10.73 10.92
C VAL A 460 -7.19 -11.32 9.64
N ASN A 461 -7.55 -10.79 8.47
CA ASN A 461 -7.01 -11.24 7.18
C ASN A 461 -5.47 -11.15 7.14
N LEU A 462 -4.88 -10.05 7.60
CA LEU A 462 -3.43 -9.91 7.62
C LEU A 462 -2.77 -10.96 8.52
N ILE A 463 -3.28 -11.15 9.74
CA ILE A 463 -2.71 -12.10 10.70
C ILE A 463 -2.92 -13.53 10.22
N SER A 464 -4.09 -13.88 9.67
CA SER A 464 -4.35 -15.21 9.13
C SER A 464 -3.42 -15.54 7.97
N LEU A 465 -3.15 -14.59 7.06
CA LEU A 465 -2.21 -14.76 5.96
C LEU A 465 -0.76 -14.92 6.46
N CYS A 466 -0.34 -14.17 7.49
CA CYS A 466 0.97 -14.36 8.10
C CYS A 466 1.11 -15.76 8.73
N ILE A 467 0.09 -16.22 9.47
CA ILE A 467 0.10 -17.57 10.07
C ILE A 467 0.14 -18.65 8.99
N VAL A 468 -0.64 -18.50 7.92
CA VAL A 468 -0.67 -19.46 6.82
C VAL A 468 0.68 -19.53 6.09
N VAL A 469 1.39 -18.42 5.94
CA VAL A 469 2.75 -18.40 5.38
C VAL A 469 3.70 -19.20 6.28
N LEU A 470 3.67 -19.00 7.60
CA LEU A 470 4.51 -19.73 8.54
C LEU A 470 4.19 -21.24 8.56
N LEU A 471 2.89 -21.59 8.52
CA LEU A 471 2.45 -22.99 8.40
C LEU A 471 2.85 -23.61 7.06
N GLY A 472 2.69 -22.86 5.98
CA GLY A 472 3.13 -23.30 4.65
C GLY A 472 4.64 -23.58 4.63
N TYR A 473 5.43 -22.68 5.23
CA TYR A 473 6.87 -22.91 5.39
C TYR A 473 7.15 -24.22 6.16
N ALA A 474 6.51 -24.41 7.31
CA ALA A 474 6.69 -25.63 8.12
C ALA A 474 6.26 -26.91 7.38
N ILE A 475 5.15 -26.86 6.62
CA ILE A 475 4.69 -27.99 5.81
C ILE A 475 5.67 -28.25 4.66
N ASN A 476 6.22 -27.21 4.03
CA ASN A 476 7.20 -27.38 2.93
C ASN A 476 8.50 -28.05 3.40
N LEU A 477 8.94 -27.81 4.63
CA LEU A 477 10.09 -28.53 5.22
C LEU A 477 9.86 -30.05 5.30
N ILE A 478 8.60 -30.49 5.38
CA ILE A 478 8.21 -31.91 5.43
C ILE A 478 8.00 -32.46 4.01
N TRP A 479 7.27 -31.74 3.16
CA TRP A 479 6.89 -32.19 1.81
C TRP A 479 8.00 -32.00 0.79
N LYS A 480 8.95 -31.09 1.04
CA LYS A 480 10.12 -30.82 0.16
C LYS A 480 9.70 -30.54 -1.28
N ILE A 481 8.78 -29.58 -1.45
CA ILE A 481 8.33 -29.12 -2.78
C ILE A 481 9.42 -28.26 -3.44
N THR A 482 10.19 -27.55 -2.62
CA THR A 482 11.32 -26.68 -3.03
C THR A 482 12.63 -27.22 -2.53
#